data_b74a662dc7cb52bb3901d8ead0c6f0d9
#
_entry.id   b74a662dc7cb52bb3901d8ead0c6f0d9
#
_cell.length_a   1.000
_cell.length_b   1.000
_cell.length_c   1.000
_cell.angle_alpha   90.00
_cell.angle_beta   90.00
_cell.angle_gamma   90.00
#
_symmetry.space_group_name_H-M   'P 1'
#
loop_
_entity.id
_entity.type
_entity.pdbx_description
1 polymer ?
#
loop_
_entity_poly.entity_id
_entity_poly.type
_entity_poly.pdbx_seq_one_letter_code
_entity_poly.pdbx_strand_id
1 'polypeptide(L)'
;LKKPRLLLVYAITTLGYGGTFVAFTYLAPILQEVSGFSAASVSLVMLVYGVSVAFGNIWGGKLADRKGAIPALKIVFGLLALVLFAFTFTAGHAWLALLTVLAWGAVAFGNVPGLQVYVVQQAQRHAPQAVDVASGLNIAAFNVGIALGAWAGGIIVAHWGLMATPWIGAIVVLGALALTGLAGRLDGQPTRNPEPCVLAESN
;
A
#
# COMPACT_ATOMS: atom_id res chain seq x y z
N LEU A 1 0.26 19.21 -11.79
CA LEU A 1 0.53 17.89 -11.19
C LEU A 1 1.56 17.93 -10.04
N LYS A 2 2.37 18.99 -9.93
CA LYS A 2 3.28 19.23 -8.78
C LYS A 2 2.55 19.78 -7.53
N LYS A 3 1.27 19.46 -7.36
CA LYS A 3 0.51 19.87 -6.18
C LYS A 3 0.91 19.03 -4.98
N PRO A 4 1.24 19.61 -3.81
CA PRO A 4 1.74 18.88 -2.65
C PRO A 4 0.81 17.75 -2.21
N ARG A 5 -0.50 17.91 -2.37
CA ARG A 5 -1.51 16.89 -2.02
C ARG A 5 -1.42 15.66 -2.93
N LEU A 6 -1.25 15.85 -4.24
CA LEU A 6 -1.07 14.73 -5.17
C LEU A 6 0.27 14.03 -4.96
N LEU A 7 1.34 14.78 -4.70
CA LEU A 7 2.64 14.20 -4.36
C LEU A 7 2.57 13.34 -3.10
N LEU A 8 1.79 13.75 -2.10
CA LEU A 8 1.57 12.96 -0.89
C LEU A 8 0.85 11.64 -1.20
N VAL A 9 -0.17 11.66 -2.07
CA VAL A 9 -0.85 10.42 -2.51
C VAL A 9 0.13 9.48 -3.19
N TYR A 10 0.95 9.99 -4.12
CA TYR A 10 1.95 9.16 -4.82
C TYR A 10 2.99 8.59 -3.86
N ALA A 11 3.43 9.37 -2.86
CA ALA A 11 4.35 8.88 -1.82
C ALA A 11 3.70 7.76 -0.97
N ILE A 12 2.44 7.91 -0.57
CA ILE A 12 1.68 6.86 0.13
C ILE A 12 1.61 5.58 -0.71
N THR A 13 1.29 5.72 -1.99
CA THR A 13 1.20 4.60 -2.94
C THR A 13 2.56 3.91 -3.09
N THR A 14 3.62 4.68 -3.35
CA THR A 14 4.98 4.14 -3.52
C THR A 14 5.48 3.42 -2.28
N LEU A 15 5.27 3.97 -1.07
CA LEU A 15 5.70 3.33 0.18
C LEU A 15 4.86 2.11 0.53
N GLY A 16 3.54 2.16 0.32
CA GLY A 16 2.65 1.02 0.58
C GLY A 16 3.01 -0.19 -0.27
N TYR A 17 3.24 0.02 -1.57
CA TYR A 17 3.68 -1.03 -2.48
C TYR A 17 5.15 -1.39 -2.28
N GLY A 18 6.02 -0.42 -2.08
CA GLY A 18 7.43 -0.65 -1.80
C GLY A 18 7.61 -1.59 -0.60
N GLY A 19 6.95 -1.30 0.52
CA GLY A 19 7.01 -2.14 1.71
C GLY A 19 6.48 -3.56 1.48
N THR A 20 5.39 -3.71 0.72
CA THR A 20 4.86 -5.02 0.33
C THR A 20 5.88 -5.79 -0.51
N PHE A 21 6.48 -5.15 -1.51
CA PHE A 21 7.35 -5.81 -2.48
C PHE A 21 8.79 -6.02 -1.99
N VAL A 22 9.22 -5.35 -0.92
CA VAL A 22 10.45 -5.72 -0.18
C VAL A 22 10.41 -7.20 0.21
N ALA A 23 9.28 -7.70 0.68
CA ALA A 23 9.13 -9.08 1.12
C ALA A 23 8.54 -9.99 0.04
N PHE A 24 7.56 -9.51 -0.75
CA PHE A 24 6.85 -10.34 -1.72
C PHE A 24 7.77 -10.90 -2.81
N THR A 25 8.73 -10.12 -3.27
CA THR A 25 9.72 -10.56 -4.27
C THR A 25 10.51 -11.79 -3.81
N TYR A 26 10.67 -11.94 -2.50
CA TYR A 26 11.44 -13.02 -1.87
C TYR A 26 10.54 -14.07 -1.20
N LEU A 27 9.22 -13.99 -1.39
CA LEU A 27 8.26 -14.91 -0.77
C LEU A 27 8.51 -16.37 -1.17
N ALA A 28 8.76 -16.64 -2.46
CA ALA A 28 9.01 -17.99 -2.92
C ALA A 28 10.29 -18.61 -2.32
N PRO A 29 11.46 -17.92 -2.29
CA PRO A 29 12.62 -18.37 -1.53
C PRO A 29 12.34 -18.60 -0.04
N ILE A 30 11.62 -17.71 0.63
CA ILE A 30 11.28 -17.87 2.06
C ILE A 30 10.46 -19.14 2.27
N LEU A 31 9.45 -19.39 1.42
CA LEU A 31 8.62 -20.58 1.51
C LEU A 31 9.41 -21.87 1.28
N GLN A 32 10.40 -21.86 0.38
CA GLN A 32 11.24 -23.02 0.10
C GLN A 32 12.30 -23.25 1.19
N GLU A 33 13.09 -22.24 1.49
CA GLU A 33 14.29 -22.37 2.32
C GLU A 33 13.98 -22.31 3.83
N VAL A 34 12.95 -21.55 4.22
CA VAL A 34 12.61 -21.33 5.64
C VAL A 34 11.40 -22.18 6.06
N SER A 35 10.35 -22.19 5.24
CA SER A 35 9.12 -22.93 5.56
C SER A 35 9.17 -24.40 5.15
N GLY A 36 10.16 -24.82 4.32
CA GLY A 36 10.35 -26.19 3.88
C GLY A 36 9.37 -26.68 2.81
N PHE A 37 8.71 -25.79 2.08
CA PHE A 37 7.82 -26.18 0.98
C PHE A 37 8.62 -26.64 -0.24
N SER A 38 8.14 -27.68 -0.92
CA SER A 38 8.66 -28.06 -2.24
C SER A 38 8.32 -26.99 -3.28
N ALA A 39 9.07 -26.90 -4.38
CA ALA A 39 8.78 -25.96 -5.47
C ALA A 39 7.35 -26.11 -6.02
N ALA A 40 6.84 -27.35 -6.12
CA ALA A 40 5.46 -27.61 -6.54
C ALA A 40 4.44 -27.06 -5.53
N SER A 41 4.69 -27.24 -4.22
CA SER A 41 3.82 -26.69 -3.17
C SER A 41 3.84 -25.17 -3.15
N VAL A 42 5.00 -24.54 -3.37
CA VAL A 42 5.10 -23.06 -3.48
C VAL A 42 4.23 -22.54 -4.63
N SER A 43 4.25 -23.21 -5.80
CA SER A 43 3.39 -22.81 -6.92
C SER A 43 1.90 -22.84 -6.55
N LEU A 44 1.47 -23.87 -5.80
CA LEU A 44 0.10 -23.95 -5.30
C LEU A 44 -0.21 -22.86 -4.27
N VAL A 45 0.71 -22.58 -3.33
CA VAL A 45 0.56 -21.49 -2.36
C VAL A 45 0.42 -20.15 -3.07
N MET A 46 1.23 -19.89 -4.11
CA MET A 46 1.13 -18.66 -4.90
C MET A 46 -0.19 -18.54 -5.67
N LEU A 47 -0.73 -19.66 -6.17
CA LEU A 47 -2.05 -19.67 -6.79
C LEU A 47 -3.15 -19.28 -5.78
N VAL A 48 -3.14 -19.89 -4.60
CA VAL A 48 -4.12 -19.60 -3.54
C VAL A 48 -3.92 -18.17 -2.98
N TYR A 49 -2.68 -17.69 -2.90
CA TYR A 49 -2.38 -16.28 -2.62
C TYR A 49 -3.07 -15.36 -3.63
N GLY A 50 -3.00 -15.66 -4.94
CA GLY A 50 -3.68 -14.90 -5.97
C GLY A 50 -5.21 -14.84 -5.78
N VAL A 51 -5.83 -15.93 -5.34
CA VAL A 51 -7.27 -15.97 -4.97
C VAL A 51 -7.52 -15.06 -3.76
N SER A 52 -6.66 -15.10 -2.74
CA SER A 52 -6.76 -14.22 -1.57
C SER A 52 -6.64 -12.73 -1.95
N VAL A 53 -5.80 -12.40 -2.92
CA VAL A 53 -5.67 -11.04 -3.48
C VAL A 53 -7.00 -10.57 -4.10
N ALA A 54 -7.70 -11.42 -4.85
CA ALA A 54 -9.00 -11.08 -5.43
C ALA A 54 -10.03 -10.74 -4.33
N PHE A 55 -10.10 -11.55 -3.27
CA PHE A 55 -10.93 -11.24 -2.10
C PHE A 55 -10.53 -9.93 -1.43
N GLY A 56 -9.23 -9.68 -1.29
CA GLY A 56 -8.68 -8.46 -0.74
C GLY A 56 -9.12 -7.20 -1.50
N ASN A 57 -9.06 -7.24 -2.82
CA ASN A 57 -9.53 -6.14 -3.67
C ASN A 57 -11.02 -5.84 -3.45
N ILE A 58 -11.88 -6.88 -3.43
CA ILE A 58 -13.32 -6.72 -3.22
C ILE A 58 -13.60 -6.15 -1.82
N TRP A 59 -12.96 -6.72 -0.80
CA TRP A 59 -13.12 -6.26 0.58
C TRP A 59 -12.60 -4.82 0.77
N GLY A 60 -11.42 -4.52 0.23
CA GLY A 60 -10.82 -3.19 0.29
C GLY A 60 -11.67 -2.13 -0.40
N GLY A 61 -12.26 -2.46 -1.57
CA GLY A 61 -13.22 -1.60 -2.27
C GLY A 61 -14.45 -1.31 -1.40
N LYS A 62 -15.10 -2.35 -0.88
CA LYS A 62 -16.27 -2.19 0.03
C LYS A 62 -15.92 -1.39 1.29
N LEU A 63 -14.69 -1.52 1.80
CA LEU A 63 -14.25 -0.76 2.95
C LEU A 63 -14.08 0.72 2.61
N ALA A 64 -13.49 1.02 1.44
CA ALA A 64 -13.34 2.39 0.94
C ALA A 64 -14.69 3.06 0.66
N ASP A 65 -15.66 2.32 0.09
CA ASP A 65 -17.02 2.81 -0.17
C ASP A 65 -17.77 3.14 1.13
N ARG A 66 -17.63 2.29 2.16
CA ARG A 66 -18.38 2.46 3.42
C ARG A 66 -17.75 3.48 4.37
N LYS A 67 -16.43 3.53 4.47
CA LYS A 67 -15.72 4.36 5.46
C LYS A 67 -15.01 5.56 4.85
N GLY A 68 -14.94 5.64 3.52
CA GLY A 68 -14.11 6.61 2.81
C GLY A 68 -12.67 6.12 2.65
N ALA A 69 -11.93 6.75 1.72
CA ALA A 69 -10.59 6.32 1.32
C ALA A 69 -9.58 6.33 2.47
N ILE A 70 -9.47 7.43 3.22
CA ILE A 70 -8.46 7.57 4.28
C ILE A 70 -8.64 6.58 5.44
N PRO A 71 -9.83 6.42 6.06
CA PRO A 71 -10.03 5.41 7.09
C PRO A 71 -9.80 3.98 6.58
N ALA A 72 -10.23 3.67 5.36
CA ALA A 72 -10.01 2.37 4.75
C ALA A 72 -8.50 2.08 4.57
N LEU A 73 -7.75 3.02 4.02
CA LEU A 73 -6.29 2.89 3.84
C LEU A 73 -5.56 2.72 5.17
N LYS A 74 -5.96 3.43 6.23
CA LYS A 74 -5.37 3.25 7.57
C LYS A 74 -5.57 1.83 8.09
N ILE A 75 -6.77 1.27 7.93
CA ILE A 75 -7.08 -0.09 8.34
C ILE A 75 -6.24 -1.10 7.53
N VAL A 76 -6.24 -0.95 6.20
CA VAL A 76 -5.53 -1.89 5.31
C VAL A 76 -4.02 -1.83 5.54
N PHE A 77 -3.39 -0.65 5.61
CA PHE A 77 -1.96 -0.55 5.88
C PHE A 77 -1.60 -1.02 7.30
N GLY A 78 -2.44 -0.76 8.29
CA GLY A 78 -2.23 -1.29 9.64
C GLY A 78 -2.26 -2.82 9.68
N LEU A 79 -3.26 -3.44 9.05
CA LEU A 79 -3.35 -4.89 8.93
C LEU A 79 -2.19 -5.48 8.11
N LEU A 80 -1.79 -4.82 7.02
CA LEU A 80 -0.69 -5.25 6.18
C LEU A 80 0.64 -5.24 6.95
N ALA A 81 0.92 -4.17 7.68
CA ALA A 81 2.11 -4.10 8.53
C ALA A 81 2.11 -5.19 9.61
N LEU A 82 0.96 -5.44 10.23
CA LEU A 82 0.81 -6.51 11.23
C LEU A 82 1.07 -7.88 10.63
N VAL A 83 0.50 -8.19 9.46
CA VAL A 83 0.66 -9.48 8.79
C VAL A 83 2.10 -9.69 8.32
N LEU A 84 2.76 -8.67 7.76
CA LEU A 84 4.17 -8.73 7.38
C LEU A 84 5.06 -8.97 8.60
N PHE A 85 4.79 -8.27 9.70
CA PHE A 85 5.53 -8.47 10.94
C PHE A 85 5.29 -9.86 11.53
N ALA A 86 4.04 -10.34 11.54
CA ALA A 86 3.69 -11.69 11.99
C ALA A 86 4.39 -12.77 11.13
N PHE A 87 4.52 -12.54 9.81
CA PHE A 87 5.20 -13.49 8.92
C PHE A 87 6.66 -13.72 9.31
N THR A 88 7.33 -12.74 9.90
CA THR A 88 8.69 -12.89 10.44
C THR A 88 8.79 -14.04 11.44
N PHE A 89 7.75 -14.29 12.22
CA PHE A 89 7.73 -15.33 13.27
C PHE A 89 7.05 -16.63 12.80
N THR A 90 6.13 -16.53 11.83
CA THR A 90 5.35 -17.68 11.37
C THR A 90 6.01 -18.43 10.22
N ALA A 91 6.94 -17.81 9.49
CA ALA A 91 7.58 -18.40 8.31
C ALA A 91 8.31 -19.71 8.58
N GLY A 92 8.83 -19.93 9.80
CA GLY A 92 9.51 -21.17 10.18
C GLY A 92 8.59 -22.39 10.36
N HIS A 93 7.26 -22.23 10.29
CA HIS A 93 6.29 -23.31 10.43
C HIS A 93 5.36 -23.34 9.23
N ALA A 94 5.41 -24.40 8.42
CA ALA A 94 4.70 -24.48 7.14
C ALA A 94 3.21 -24.10 7.21
N TRP A 95 2.45 -24.60 8.19
CA TRP A 95 1.04 -24.28 8.34
C TRP A 95 0.79 -22.82 8.75
N LEU A 96 1.60 -22.28 9.65
CA LEU A 96 1.49 -20.88 10.07
C LEU A 96 1.91 -19.96 8.94
N ALA A 97 2.96 -20.30 8.20
CA ALA A 97 3.40 -19.58 7.01
C ALA A 97 2.28 -19.53 5.96
N LEU A 98 1.61 -20.66 5.68
CA LEU A 98 0.50 -20.72 4.75
C LEU A 98 -0.63 -19.77 5.17
N LEU A 99 -1.09 -19.85 6.42
CA LEU A 99 -2.17 -18.99 6.92
C LEU A 99 -1.80 -17.52 6.86
N THR A 100 -0.56 -17.16 7.22
CA THR A 100 -0.09 -15.78 7.19
C THR A 100 0.04 -15.27 5.76
N VAL A 101 0.49 -16.09 4.82
CA VAL A 101 0.58 -15.75 3.39
C VAL A 101 -0.82 -15.52 2.80
N LEU A 102 -1.81 -16.32 3.16
CA LEU A 102 -3.20 -16.10 2.73
C LEU A 102 -3.77 -14.81 3.30
N ALA A 103 -3.55 -14.55 4.59
CA ALA A 103 -3.92 -13.27 5.19
C ALA A 103 -3.20 -12.08 4.51
N TRP A 104 -1.93 -12.27 4.17
CA TRP A 104 -1.16 -11.26 3.43
C TRP A 104 -1.78 -10.97 2.06
N GLY A 105 -2.09 -12.00 1.26
CA GLY A 105 -2.79 -11.82 -0.02
C GLY A 105 -4.09 -11.03 0.12
N ALA A 106 -4.88 -11.35 1.13
CA ALA A 106 -6.15 -10.68 1.38
C ALA A 106 -6.01 -9.19 1.76
N VAL A 107 -4.91 -8.77 2.38
CA VAL A 107 -4.72 -7.36 2.75
C VAL A 107 -3.79 -6.59 1.82
N ALA A 108 -2.84 -7.27 1.16
CA ALA A 108 -1.81 -6.62 0.35
C ALA A 108 -2.36 -5.75 -0.78
N PHE A 109 -3.43 -6.19 -1.44
CA PHE A 109 -4.06 -5.49 -2.55
C PHE A 109 -5.39 -4.83 -2.18
N GLY A 110 -5.82 -4.93 -0.94
CA GLY A 110 -7.00 -4.22 -0.42
C GLY A 110 -6.84 -2.70 -0.39
N ASN A 111 -5.61 -2.19 -0.49
CA ASN A 111 -5.32 -0.75 -0.56
C ASN A 111 -5.55 -0.16 -1.96
N VAL A 112 -5.54 -0.97 -3.03
CA VAL A 112 -5.63 -0.50 -4.43
C VAL A 112 -6.87 0.35 -4.68
N PRO A 113 -8.10 -0.14 -4.37
CA PRO A 113 -9.31 0.67 -4.58
C PRO A 113 -9.29 1.97 -3.78
N GLY A 114 -8.86 1.90 -2.51
CA GLY A 114 -8.78 3.07 -1.64
C GLY A 114 -7.80 4.13 -2.15
N LEU A 115 -6.63 3.73 -2.64
CA LEU A 115 -5.63 4.63 -3.23
C LEU A 115 -6.15 5.26 -4.52
N GLN A 116 -6.84 4.49 -5.36
CA GLN A 116 -7.40 4.99 -6.61
C GLN A 116 -8.52 5.98 -6.38
N VAL A 117 -9.43 5.69 -5.43
CA VAL A 117 -10.48 6.64 -5.03
C VAL A 117 -9.85 7.90 -4.45
N TYR A 118 -8.82 7.77 -3.61
CA TYR A 118 -8.18 8.90 -2.96
C TYR A 118 -7.47 9.82 -3.96
N VAL A 119 -6.73 9.27 -4.93
CA VAL A 119 -6.06 10.10 -5.95
C VAL A 119 -7.07 10.86 -6.80
N VAL A 120 -8.18 10.23 -7.20
CA VAL A 120 -9.27 10.87 -7.95
C VAL A 120 -9.87 12.02 -7.15
N GLN A 121 -10.21 11.81 -5.87
CA GLN A 121 -10.73 12.85 -5.00
C GLN A 121 -9.78 14.04 -4.85
N GLN A 122 -8.49 13.77 -4.67
CA GLN A 122 -7.48 14.83 -4.56
C GLN A 122 -7.27 15.57 -5.90
N ALA A 123 -7.33 14.85 -7.01
CA ALA A 123 -7.23 15.45 -8.34
C ALA A 123 -8.44 16.34 -8.65
N GLN A 124 -9.65 15.89 -8.35
CA GLN A 124 -10.88 16.69 -8.52
C GLN A 124 -10.83 18.01 -7.73
N ARG A 125 -10.25 17.98 -6.51
CA ARG A 125 -10.14 19.17 -5.66
C ARG A 125 -9.02 20.13 -6.08
N HIS A 126 -7.89 19.62 -6.56
CA HIS A 126 -6.67 20.44 -6.74
C HIS A 126 -6.21 20.57 -8.19
N ALA A 127 -6.70 19.73 -9.09
CA ALA A 127 -6.36 19.71 -10.51
C ALA A 127 -7.49 19.07 -11.35
N PRO A 128 -8.72 19.63 -11.35
CA PRO A 128 -9.90 19.00 -11.95
C PRO A 128 -9.76 18.69 -13.45
N GLN A 129 -8.93 19.46 -14.16
CA GLN A 129 -8.66 19.25 -15.59
C GLN A 129 -7.63 18.13 -15.87
N ALA A 130 -7.07 17.48 -14.83
CA ALA A 130 -5.99 16.50 -14.94
C ALA A 130 -6.25 15.22 -14.13
N VAL A 131 -7.51 14.85 -13.92
CA VAL A 131 -7.89 13.68 -13.10
C VAL A 131 -7.33 12.39 -13.70
N ASP A 132 -7.46 12.19 -15.01
CA ASP A 132 -6.97 10.99 -15.67
C ASP A 132 -5.43 10.90 -15.61
N VAL A 133 -4.76 12.04 -15.77
CA VAL A 133 -3.29 12.10 -15.67
C VAL A 133 -2.85 11.82 -14.22
N ALA A 134 -3.58 12.31 -13.22
CA ALA A 134 -3.27 12.02 -11.81
C ALA A 134 -3.47 10.53 -11.49
N SER A 135 -4.52 9.90 -12.03
CA SER A 135 -4.76 8.46 -11.90
C SER A 135 -3.65 7.66 -12.58
N GLY A 136 -3.25 8.03 -13.79
CA GLY A 136 -2.12 7.39 -14.49
C GLY A 136 -0.80 7.52 -13.74
N LEU A 137 -0.51 8.69 -13.14
CA LEU A 137 0.67 8.90 -12.30
C LEU A 137 0.61 8.07 -11.01
N ASN A 138 -0.57 7.82 -10.45
CA ASN A 138 -0.71 6.92 -9.32
C ASN A 138 -0.39 5.48 -9.70
N ILE A 139 -0.80 5.03 -10.90
CA ILE A 139 -0.39 3.72 -11.43
C ILE A 139 1.13 3.66 -11.62
N ALA A 140 1.75 4.73 -12.12
CA ALA A 140 3.20 4.81 -12.19
C ALA A 140 3.86 4.74 -10.80
N ALA A 141 3.26 5.38 -9.78
CA ALA A 141 3.75 5.31 -8.40
C ALA A 141 3.66 3.89 -7.81
N PHE A 142 2.64 3.10 -8.16
CA PHE A 142 2.61 1.65 -7.85
C PHE A 142 3.84 0.94 -8.42
N ASN A 143 4.12 1.12 -9.71
CA ASN A 143 5.24 0.45 -10.38
C ASN A 143 6.60 0.90 -9.82
N VAL A 144 6.75 2.18 -9.50
CA VAL A 144 7.95 2.70 -8.82
C VAL A 144 8.11 2.04 -7.45
N GLY A 145 7.02 1.92 -6.68
CA GLY A 145 7.01 1.22 -5.40
C GLY A 145 7.45 -0.25 -5.54
N ILE A 146 6.90 -0.97 -6.52
CA ILE A 146 7.27 -2.36 -6.82
C ILE A 146 8.77 -2.47 -7.13
N ALA A 147 9.28 -1.64 -8.03
CA ALA A 147 10.67 -1.68 -8.46
C ALA A 147 11.64 -1.34 -7.31
N LEU A 148 11.36 -0.26 -6.58
CA LEU A 148 12.17 0.15 -5.43
C LEU A 148 12.10 -0.88 -4.29
N GLY A 149 10.93 -1.47 -4.04
CA GLY A 149 10.76 -2.52 -3.03
C GLY A 149 11.54 -3.77 -3.38
N ALA A 150 11.44 -4.26 -4.61
CA ALA A 150 12.19 -5.41 -5.07
C ALA A 150 13.71 -5.19 -5.02
N TRP A 151 14.18 -4.02 -5.47
CA TRP A 151 15.60 -3.64 -5.41
C TRP A 151 16.10 -3.53 -3.96
N ALA A 152 15.38 -2.81 -3.10
CA ALA A 152 15.74 -2.69 -1.68
C ALA A 152 15.72 -4.06 -0.98
N GLY A 153 14.74 -4.91 -1.30
CA GLY A 153 14.68 -6.29 -0.82
C GLY A 153 15.94 -7.09 -1.17
N GLY A 154 16.48 -6.92 -2.38
CA GLY A 154 17.76 -7.55 -2.77
C GLY A 154 18.92 -7.13 -1.89
N ILE A 155 19.03 -5.85 -1.60
CA ILE A 155 20.07 -5.33 -0.69
C ILE A 155 19.88 -5.90 0.72
N ILE A 156 18.63 -5.95 1.19
CA ILE A 156 18.28 -6.48 2.51
C ILE A 156 18.68 -7.97 2.60
N VAL A 157 18.31 -8.76 1.60
CA VAL A 157 18.66 -10.19 1.57
C VAL A 157 20.18 -10.40 1.57
N ALA A 158 20.91 -9.60 0.79
CA ALA A 158 22.37 -9.72 0.69
C ALA A 158 23.10 -9.42 2.00
N HIS A 159 22.56 -8.53 2.86
CA HIS A 159 23.24 -8.10 4.08
C HIS A 159 22.65 -8.71 5.36
N TRP A 160 21.33 -8.98 5.40
CA TRP A 160 20.62 -9.42 6.60
C TRP A 160 19.83 -10.71 6.43
N GLY A 161 19.85 -11.30 5.22
CA GLY A 161 19.18 -12.56 4.90
C GLY A 161 17.68 -12.39 4.59
N LEU A 162 17.08 -13.50 4.14
CA LEU A 162 15.69 -13.55 3.67
C LEU A 162 14.67 -13.07 4.72
N MET A 163 14.87 -13.48 5.97
CA MET A 163 13.93 -13.19 7.07
C MET A 163 13.94 -11.72 7.53
N ALA A 164 14.87 -10.92 7.02
CA ALA A 164 14.84 -9.48 7.27
C ALA A 164 13.80 -8.75 6.39
N THR A 165 13.42 -9.31 5.25
CA THR A 165 12.52 -8.66 4.30
C THR A 165 11.10 -8.44 4.86
N PRO A 166 10.44 -9.35 5.61
CA PRO A 166 9.09 -9.12 6.10
C PRO A 166 9.01 -7.98 7.14
N TRP A 167 9.89 -7.95 8.14
CA TRP A 167 9.80 -6.91 9.17
C TRP A 167 10.25 -5.53 8.67
N ILE A 168 11.25 -5.47 7.75
CA ILE A 168 11.63 -4.21 7.11
C ILE A 168 10.49 -3.73 6.20
N GLY A 169 9.87 -4.63 5.43
CA GLY A 169 8.67 -4.33 4.66
C GLY A 169 7.54 -3.77 5.52
N ALA A 170 7.31 -4.34 6.71
CA ALA A 170 6.35 -3.83 7.68
C ALA A 170 6.65 -2.40 8.11
N ILE A 171 7.92 -2.06 8.39
CA ILE A 171 8.33 -0.69 8.76
C ILE A 171 8.04 0.29 7.62
N VAL A 172 8.33 -0.08 6.38
CA VAL A 172 8.04 0.78 5.22
C VAL A 172 6.53 1.00 5.05
N VAL A 173 5.70 -0.04 5.25
CA VAL A 173 4.23 0.07 5.24
C VAL A 173 3.73 0.95 6.39
N LEU A 174 4.34 0.90 7.58
CA LEU A 174 4.04 1.83 8.67
C LEU A 174 4.35 3.28 8.29
N GLY A 175 5.37 3.53 7.47
CA GLY A 175 5.62 4.84 6.87
C GLY A 175 4.45 5.29 5.98
N ALA A 176 3.92 4.41 5.13
CA ALA A 176 2.72 4.69 4.33
C ALA A 176 1.48 4.97 5.21
N LEU A 177 1.31 4.21 6.30
CA LEU A 177 0.26 4.44 7.29
C LEU A 177 0.38 5.81 7.96
N ALA A 178 1.59 6.21 8.37
CA ALA A 178 1.84 7.52 8.97
C ALA A 178 1.53 8.67 8.00
N LEU A 179 1.96 8.56 6.72
CA LEU A 179 1.64 9.53 5.68
C LEU A 179 0.13 9.58 5.40
N THR A 180 -0.56 8.43 5.42
CA THR A 180 -2.03 8.38 5.31
C THR A 180 -2.71 9.08 6.49
N GLY A 181 -2.15 8.94 7.68
CA GLY A 181 -2.58 9.67 8.87
C GLY A 181 -2.43 11.17 8.73
N LEU A 182 -1.28 11.62 8.22
CA LEU A 182 -1.00 13.02 7.92
C LEU A 182 -1.96 13.57 6.85
N ALA A 183 -2.14 12.82 5.76
CA ALA A 183 -3.07 13.17 4.68
C ALA A 183 -4.49 13.41 5.22
N GLY A 184 -4.99 12.52 6.07
CA GLY A 184 -6.31 12.67 6.68
C GLY A 184 -6.43 13.89 7.59
N ARG A 185 -5.38 14.24 8.34
CA ARG A 185 -5.37 15.47 9.16
C ARG A 185 -5.40 16.72 8.28
N LEU A 186 -4.64 16.71 7.20
CA LEU A 186 -4.57 17.83 6.28
C LEU A 186 -5.88 18.01 5.49
N ASP A 187 -6.60 16.94 5.18
CA ASP A 187 -7.90 17.00 4.48
C ASP A 187 -9.04 17.48 5.39
N GLY A 188 -8.92 17.26 6.70
CA GLY A 188 -9.86 17.75 7.71
C GLY A 188 -9.69 19.23 8.09
N GLN A 189 -8.63 19.90 7.64
CA GLN A 189 -8.48 21.33 7.82
C GLN A 189 -9.35 22.07 6.80
N PRO A 190 -10.23 23.02 7.25
CA PRO A 190 -10.97 23.85 6.31
C PRO A 190 -9.96 24.56 5.41
N THR A 191 -10.16 24.47 4.11
CA THR A 191 -9.40 25.28 3.15
C THR A 191 -9.58 26.73 3.55
N ARG A 192 -8.48 27.39 3.87
CA ARG A 192 -8.47 28.84 4.10
C ARG A 192 -8.84 29.45 2.75
N ASN A 193 -10.14 29.71 2.53
CA ASN A 193 -10.60 30.43 1.39
C ASN A 193 -9.89 31.80 1.43
N PRO A 194 -9.23 32.25 0.36
CA PRO A 194 -8.95 33.66 0.24
C PRO A 194 -10.30 34.38 0.31
N GLU A 195 -10.45 35.34 1.23
CA GLU A 195 -11.64 36.16 1.31
C GLU A 195 -12.01 36.65 -0.10
N PRO A 196 -13.29 36.60 -0.49
CA PRO A 196 -13.70 37.22 -1.72
C PRO A 196 -13.30 38.68 -1.63
N CYS A 197 -12.46 39.14 -2.57
CA CYS A 197 -12.13 40.53 -2.72
C CYS A 197 -13.45 41.27 -2.92
N VAL A 198 -13.96 41.91 -1.88
CA VAL A 198 -15.10 42.78 -1.95
C VAL A 198 -14.62 43.95 -2.79
N LEU A 199 -14.99 43.92 -4.10
CA LEU A 199 -14.89 45.10 -4.93
C LEU A 199 -15.80 46.12 -4.27
N ALA A 200 -15.20 47.11 -3.63
CA ALA A 200 -15.88 48.30 -3.18
C ALA A 200 -16.46 48.96 -4.46
N GLU A 201 -17.76 48.81 -4.67
CA GLU A 201 -18.50 49.69 -5.55
C GLU A 201 -18.42 51.10 -4.96
N SER A 202 -17.56 51.91 -5.57
CA SER A 202 -17.58 53.34 -5.35
C SER A 202 -18.69 53.94 -6.19
N ASN A 203 -19.70 54.51 -5.51
CA ASN A 203 -20.64 55.46 -6.06
C ASN A 203 -19.93 56.68 -6.68
#